data_6e2ebedc82edac0398650d26f1fc0287
#
_entry.id   6e2ebedc82edac0398650d26f1fc0287
#
_cell.length_a   1.000
_cell.length_b   1.000
_cell.length_c   1.000
_cell.angle_alpha   90.00
_cell.angle_beta   90.00
_cell.angle_gamma   90.00
#
_symmetry.space_group_name_H-M   'P 1'
#
loop_
_entity.id
_entity.type
_entity.pdbx_description
1 polymer ?
#
loop_
_entity_poly.entity_id
_entity_poly.type
_entity_poly.pdbx_seq_one_letter_code
_entity_poly.pdbx_strand_id
1 'polypeptide(L)'
;MELRGLGYVGVNATDVDAWRTLAADVFGLQPVDGPPGAADASPGTRYYKLDAHSWRLAVHPADADGCAYAGWELADPASFAEAVASVEACGVSVKILDGPERAARGVHALARFEDPFGSTHELFWGPHTDEFAFASPAGVSGFLTEQVGMGHVCTPCRRAEKPSTSGRARSASS
;
A
#
# COMPACT_ATOMS: atom_id res chain seq x y z
N MET A 1 18.62 -7.37 -5.54
CA MET A 1 17.37 -6.62 -5.21
C MET A 1 17.66 -5.68 -4.04
N GLU A 2 17.41 -4.39 -4.23
CA GLU A 2 17.51 -3.39 -3.19
C GLU A 2 16.12 -2.84 -2.87
N LEU A 3 15.61 -3.18 -1.68
CA LEU A 3 14.36 -2.68 -1.13
C LEU A 3 14.65 -1.44 -0.28
N ARG A 4 14.06 -0.29 -0.60
CA ARG A 4 14.20 0.94 0.18
C ARG A 4 13.31 0.98 1.41
N GLY A 5 12.16 0.32 1.37
CA GLY A 5 11.25 0.21 2.49
C GLY A 5 9.78 0.38 2.12
N LEU A 6 8.94 0.63 3.13
CA LEU A 6 7.53 0.94 2.93
C LEU A 6 7.38 2.33 2.34
N GLY A 7 6.98 2.41 1.08
CA GLY A 7 6.88 3.67 0.35
C GLY A 7 5.53 4.37 0.56
N TYR A 8 4.43 3.63 0.56
CA TYR A 8 3.09 4.16 0.80
C TYR A 8 2.13 3.12 1.37
N VAL A 9 1.03 3.59 1.94
CA VAL A 9 -0.08 2.76 2.43
C VAL A 9 -1.41 3.29 1.90
N GLY A 10 -2.27 2.39 1.44
CA GLY A 10 -3.69 2.65 1.21
C GLY A 10 -4.52 2.06 2.34
N VAL A 11 -5.47 2.83 2.85
CA VAL A 11 -6.45 2.37 3.83
C VAL A 11 -7.87 2.55 3.28
N ASN A 12 -8.74 1.63 3.58
CA ASN A 12 -10.17 1.74 3.39
C ASN A 12 -10.78 2.38 4.63
N ALA A 13 -11.70 3.31 4.46
CA ALA A 13 -12.36 4.00 5.56
C ALA A 13 -13.85 4.17 5.30
N THR A 14 -14.66 3.86 6.29
CA THR A 14 -16.10 4.14 6.31
C THR A 14 -16.40 5.62 6.53
N ASP A 15 -15.45 6.34 7.14
CA ASP A 15 -15.52 7.79 7.38
C ASP A 15 -14.19 8.47 6.99
N VAL A 16 -14.12 8.92 5.74
CA VAL A 16 -12.94 9.63 5.22
C VAL A 16 -12.76 11.03 5.80
N ASP A 17 -13.81 11.64 6.34
CA ASP A 17 -13.73 12.96 6.97
C ASP A 17 -13.15 12.87 8.38
N ALA A 18 -13.45 11.83 9.14
CA ALA A 18 -12.75 11.52 10.40
C ALA A 18 -11.25 11.30 10.17
N TRP A 19 -10.89 10.61 9.07
CA TRP A 19 -9.49 10.44 8.68
C TRP A 19 -8.79 11.76 8.33
N ARG A 20 -9.50 12.73 7.75
CA ARG A 20 -8.94 14.05 7.49
C ARG A 20 -8.48 14.73 8.78
N THR A 21 -9.31 14.71 9.80
CA THR A 21 -8.95 15.25 11.12
C THR A 21 -7.78 14.49 11.73
N LEU A 22 -7.82 13.16 11.73
CA LEU A 22 -6.74 12.34 12.29
C LEU A 22 -5.41 12.57 11.57
N ALA A 23 -5.41 12.52 10.23
CA ALA A 23 -4.18 12.66 9.44
C ALA A 23 -3.59 14.07 9.53
N ALA A 24 -4.40 15.11 9.35
CA ALA A 24 -3.91 16.48 9.29
C ALA A 24 -3.69 17.10 10.68
N ASP A 25 -4.69 17.02 11.56
CA ASP A 25 -4.69 17.78 12.81
C ASP A 25 -3.95 17.03 13.94
N VAL A 26 -3.98 15.68 13.92
CA VAL A 26 -3.34 14.85 14.96
C VAL A 26 -1.96 14.39 14.52
N PHE A 27 -1.82 13.76 13.34
CA PHE A 27 -0.52 13.29 12.85
C PHE A 27 0.29 14.37 12.13
N GLY A 28 -0.34 15.46 11.73
CA GLY A 28 0.33 16.57 11.05
C GLY A 28 0.73 16.25 9.60
N LEU A 29 0.08 15.28 8.96
CA LEU A 29 0.29 14.96 7.55
C LEU A 29 -0.29 16.05 6.67
N GLN A 30 0.40 16.40 5.59
CA GLN A 30 -0.05 17.43 4.67
C GLN A 30 -1.06 16.86 3.67
N PRO A 31 -2.31 17.36 3.61
CA PRO A 31 -3.26 17.01 2.56
C PRO A 31 -2.73 17.42 1.17
N VAL A 32 -2.94 16.57 0.16
CA VAL A 32 -2.57 16.81 -1.24
C VAL A 32 -3.64 16.25 -2.17
N ASP A 33 -3.64 16.69 -3.44
CA ASP A 33 -4.62 16.24 -4.43
C ASP A 33 -4.34 14.81 -4.97
N GLY A 34 -3.20 14.23 -4.63
CA GLY A 34 -2.73 12.96 -5.16
C GLY A 34 -2.10 13.07 -6.55
N PRO A 35 -1.66 11.95 -7.13
CA PRO A 35 -1.06 11.93 -8.47
C PRO A 35 -2.06 12.33 -9.56
N PRO A 36 -1.58 12.86 -10.71
CA PRO A 36 -2.44 13.14 -11.86
C PRO A 36 -3.22 11.89 -12.30
N GLY A 37 -4.56 12.02 -12.46
CA GLY A 37 -5.44 10.90 -12.79
C GLY A 37 -5.89 10.04 -11.60
N ALA A 38 -5.40 10.28 -10.40
CA ALA A 38 -5.82 9.54 -9.21
C ALA A 38 -7.31 9.74 -8.87
N ALA A 39 -7.83 10.94 -9.06
CA ALA A 39 -9.24 11.25 -8.81
C ALA A 39 -10.20 10.44 -9.70
N ASP A 40 -9.81 10.19 -10.96
CA ASP A 40 -10.61 9.39 -11.90
C ASP A 40 -10.56 7.90 -11.56
N ALA A 41 -9.39 7.43 -11.10
CA ALA A 41 -9.17 6.02 -10.75
C ALA A 41 -9.81 5.64 -9.39
N SER A 42 -9.92 6.56 -8.46
CA SER A 42 -10.45 6.34 -7.11
C SER A 42 -11.18 7.59 -6.59
N PRO A 43 -12.42 7.86 -7.05
CA PRO A 43 -13.18 9.03 -6.63
C PRO A 43 -13.37 9.09 -5.11
N GLY A 44 -13.21 10.28 -4.53
CA GLY A 44 -13.37 10.51 -3.09
C GLY A 44 -12.19 10.12 -2.22
N THR A 45 -11.13 9.55 -2.79
CA THR A 45 -9.90 9.25 -2.06
C THR A 45 -9.23 10.54 -1.56
N ARG A 46 -8.70 10.50 -0.34
CA ARG A 46 -7.89 11.57 0.24
C ARG A 46 -6.44 11.13 0.26
N TYR A 47 -5.54 12.03 -0.16
CA TYR A 47 -4.10 11.77 -0.18
C TYR A 47 -3.38 12.68 0.80
N TYR A 48 -2.33 12.14 1.42
CA TYR A 48 -1.49 12.88 2.37
C TYR A 48 -0.02 12.57 2.10
N LYS A 49 0.81 13.62 2.19
CA LYS A 49 2.25 13.48 2.17
C LYS A 49 2.86 13.78 3.54
N LEU A 50 4.08 13.30 3.75
CA LEU A 50 4.84 13.52 4.98
C LEU A 50 6.34 13.80 4.70
N ASP A 51 6.73 13.79 3.44
CA ASP A 51 8.08 14.08 2.96
C ASP A 51 8.05 14.61 1.50
N ALA A 52 9.13 14.41 0.74
CA ALA A 52 9.25 14.85 -0.64
C ALA A 52 8.43 14.02 -1.64
N HIS A 53 7.93 12.84 -1.28
CA HIS A 53 7.04 12.08 -2.16
C HIS A 53 5.72 12.83 -2.36
N SER A 54 5.14 12.71 -3.54
CA SER A 54 3.86 13.36 -3.87
C SER A 54 2.73 12.93 -2.93
N TRP A 55 2.80 11.70 -2.42
CA TRP A 55 1.91 11.16 -1.37
C TRP A 55 2.53 9.92 -0.71
N ARG A 56 2.06 9.60 0.49
CA ARG A 56 2.47 8.42 1.25
C ARG A 56 1.28 7.65 1.84
N LEU A 57 0.19 8.36 2.16
CA LEU A 57 -1.03 7.76 2.70
C LEU A 57 -2.20 8.10 1.77
N ALA A 58 -2.92 7.07 1.32
CA ALA A 58 -4.20 7.21 0.63
C ALA A 58 -5.33 6.64 1.49
N VAL A 59 -6.43 7.39 1.62
CA VAL A 59 -7.61 6.98 2.36
C VAL A 59 -8.78 6.87 1.38
N HIS A 60 -9.24 5.65 1.15
CA HIS A 60 -10.27 5.31 0.19
C HIS A 60 -11.63 5.19 0.88
N PRO A 61 -12.71 5.80 0.36
CA PRO A 61 -14.05 5.53 0.86
C PRO A 61 -14.41 4.06 0.60
N ALA A 62 -14.92 3.38 1.63
CA ALA A 62 -15.28 1.97 1.58
C ALA A 62 -16.37 1.62 2.60
N ASP A 63 -17.01 0.45 2.44
CA ASP A 63 -18.05 -0.04 3.35
C ASP A 63 -17.48 -0.63 4.65
N ALA A 64 -16.17 -0.86 4.72
CA ALA A 64 -15.47 -1.38 5.89
C ALA A 64 -14.07 -0.80 6.03
N ASP A 65 -13.65 -0.57 7.27
CA ASP A 65 -12.31 -0.10 7.58
C ASP A 65 -11.28 -1.21 7.43
N GLY A 66 -10.08 -0.86 6.95
CA GLY A 66 -9.00 -1.82 6.81
C GLY A 66 -7.81 -1.34 6.00
N CYS A 67 -6.75 -2.15 5.94
CA CYS A 67 -5.65 -1.91 5.02
C CYS A 67 -6.09 -2.30 3.60
N ALA A 68 -6.00 -1.37 2.66
CA ALA A 68 -6.29 -1.62 1.25
C ALA A 68 -5.07 -2.24 0.55
N TYR A 69 -3.90 -1.69 0.79
CA TYR A 69 -2.62 -2.18 0.26
C TYR A 69 -1.43 -1.54 0.98
N ALA A 70 -0.28 -2.22 0.92
CA ALA A 70 1.03 -1.71 1.32
C ALA A 70 1.96 -1.69 0.11
N GLY A 71 2.58 -0.54 -0.18
CA GLY A 71 3.50 -0.36 -1.30
C GLY A 71 4.96 -0.37 -0.86
N TRP A 72 5.77 -1.22 -1.49
CA TRP A 72 7.18 -1.43 -1.21
C TRP A 72 8.04 -0.81 -2.30
N GLU A 73 8.88 0.14 -1.92
CA GLU A 73 9.73 0.88 -2.84
C GLU A 73 11.01 0.13 -3.15
N LEU A 74 11.29 -0.08 -4.43
CA LEU A 74 12.53 -0.64 -4.97
C LEU A 74 13.43 0.51 -5.46
N ALA A 75 14.74 0.32 -5.37
CA ALA A 75 15.71 1.35 -5.69
C ALA A 75 15.72 1.76 -7.18
N ASP A 76 15.50 0.78 -8.07
CA ASP A 76 15.67 0.93 -9.51
C ASP A 76 14.88 -0.15 -10.29
N PRO A 77 14.84 -0.06 -11.65
CA PRO A 77 14.16 -1.04 -12.51
C PRO A 77 14.67 -2.47 -12.35
N ALA A 78 15.96 -2.66 -12.13
CA ALA A 78 16.54 -3.99 -12.00
C ALA A 78 16.11 -4.65 -10.69
N SER A 79 16.15 -3.90 -9.58
CA SER A 79 15.64 -4.33 -8.29
C SER A 79 14.13 -4.63 -8.33
N PHE A 80 13.35 -3.84 -9.09
CA PHE A 80 11.93 -4.10 -9.30
C PHE A 80 11.71 -5.44 -10.01
N ALA A 81 12.41 -5.70 -11.12
CA ALA A 81 12.29 -6.95 -11.87
C ALA A 81 12.70 -8.17 -11.01
N GLU A 82 13.79 -8.06 -10.25
CA GLU A 82 14.23 -9.12 -9.31
C GLU A 82 13.20 -9.38 -8.19
N ALA A 83 12.57 -8.32 -7.67
CA ALA A 83 11.54 -8.45 -6.62
C ALA A 83 10.31 -9.19 -7.16
N VAL A 84 9.83 -8.84 -8.35
CA VAL A 84 8.73 -9.54 -9.02
C VAL A 84 9.06 -11.01 -9.20
N ALA A 85 10.23 -11.32 -9.79
CA ALA A 85 10.65 -12.71 -10.01
C ALA A 85 10.80 -13.50 -8.70
N SER A 86 11.25 -12.84 -7.61
CA SER A 86 11.38 -13.49 -6.29
C SER A 86 10.03 -13.86 -5.69
N VAL A 87 9.01 -13.00 -5.83
CA VAL A 87 7.65 -13.28 -5.38
C VAL A 87 7.03 -14.43 -6.19
N GLU A 88 7.19 -14.41 -7.52
CA GLU A 88 6.71 -15.48 -8.40
C GLU A 88 7.40 -16.83 -8.11
N ALA A 89 8.70 -16.82 -7.79
CA ALA A 89 9.42 -18.03 -7.41
C ALA A 89 8.90 -18.66 -6.10
N CYS A 90 8.23 -17.87 -5.24
CA CYS A 90 7.50 -18.38 -4.07
C CYS A 90 6.11 -18.96 -4.40
N GLY A 91 5.73 -19.01 -5.69
CA GLY A 91 4.43 -19.51 -6.13
C GLY A 91 3.29 -18.52 -5.99
N VAL A 92 3.58 -17.24 -5.75
CA VAL A 92 2.59 -16.15 -5.65
C VAL A 92 2.43 -15.50 -7.02
N SER A 93 1.19 -15.33 -7.46
CA SER A 93 0.89 -14.67 -8.74
C SER A 93 1.11 -13.15 -8.61
N VAL A 94 1.89 -12.57 -9.50
CA VAL A 94 2.15 -11.13 -9.57
C VAL A 94 1.50 -10.53 -10.81
N LYS A 95 0.73 -9.45 -10.63
CA LYS A 95 0.13 -8.70 -11.72
C LYS A 95 0.90 -7.40 -11.94
N ILE A 96 1.49 -7.23 -13.13
CA ILE A 96 2.04 -5.94 -13.56
C ILE A 96 0.87 -5.00 -13.88
N LEU A 97 0.90 -3.79 -13.33
CA LEU A 97 -0.15 -2.79 -13.48
C LEU A 97 0.38 -1.61 -14.31
N ASP A 98 -0.37 -1.27 -15.35
CA ASP A 98 -0.06 -0.19 -16.28
C ASP A 98 -1.22 0.81 -16.40
N GLY A 99 -1.02 1.84 -17.24
CA GLY A 99 -2.05 2.81 -17.54
C GLY A 99 -2.60 3.54 -16.33
N PRO A 100 -3.94 3.60 -16.17
CA PRO A 100 -4.58 4.36 -15.10
C PRO A 100 -4.20 3.91 -13.69
N GLU A 101 -4.05 2.61 -13.45
CA GLU A 101 -3.71 2.07 -12.12
C GLU A 101 -2.32 2.53 -11.67
N ARG A 102 -1.32 2.45 -12.57
CA ARG A 102 0.04 2.94 -12.31
C ARG A 102 0.07 4.47 -12.19
N ALA A 103 -0.64 5.19 -13.05
CA ALA A 103 -0.74 6.64 -12.99
C ALA A 103 -1.34 7.13 -11.65
N ALA A 104 -2.38 6.44 -11.16
CA ALA A 104 -3.01 6.74 -9.87
C ALA A 104 -2.08 6.53 -8.66
N ARG A 105 -0.98 5.78 -8.83
CA ARG A 105 0.07 5.67 -7.81
C ARG A 105 1.17 6.69 -7.97
N GLY A 106 1.31 7.31 -9.15
CA GLY A 106 2.39 8.27 -9.46
C GLY A 106 3.77 7.61 -9.40
N VAL A 107 3.92 6.46 -10.06
CA VAL A 107 5.17 5.67 -10.05
C VAL A 107 5.57 5.26 -11.48
N HIS A 108 6.84 4.94 -11.71
CA HIS A 108 7.34 4.52 -13.01
C HIS A 108 6.99 3.07 -13.35
N ALA A 109 6.97 2.16 -12.38
CA ALA A 109 6.46 0.81 -12.56
C ALA A 109 5.73 0.35 -11.30
N LEU A 110 4.75 -0.54 -11.49
CA LEU A 110 3.87 -1.04 -10.43
C LEU A 110 3.55 -2.51 -10.68
N ALA A 111 3.65 -3.31 -9.64
CA ALA A 111 3.18 -4.70 -9.61
C ALA A 111 2.38 -4.93 -8.34
N ARG A 112 1.38 -5.80 -8.40
CA ARG A 112 0.52 -6.15 -7.25
C ARG A 112 0.45 -7.64 -7.07
N PHE A 113 0.44 -8.08 -5.82
CA PHE A 113 0.20 -9.46 -5.42
C PHE A 113 -0.55 -9.51 -4.09
N GLU A 114 -1.13 -10.67 -3.81
CA GLU A 114 -1.70 -10.96 -2.50
C GLU A 114 -0.81 -11.96 -1.75
N ASP A 115 -0.58 -11.72 -0.47
CA ASP A 115 0.11 -12.66 0.38
C ASP A 115 -0.79 -13.86 0.73
N PRO A 116 -0.25 -14.96 1.30
CA PRO A 116 -1.05 -16.13 1.68
C PRO A 116 -2.13 -15.85 2.74
N PHE A 117 -2.12 -14.67 3.35
CA PHE A 117 -3.10 -14.25 4.36
C PHE A 117 -4.17 -13.32 3.79
N GLY A 118 -4.11 -13.00 2.49
CA GLY A 118 -5.07 -12.16 1.78
C GLY A 118 -4.79 -10.66 1.90
N SER A 119 -3.58 -10.28 2.31
CA SER A 119 -3.16 -8.86 2.30
C SER A 119 -2.65 -8.49 0.91
N THR A 120 -3.07 -7.33 0.42
CA THR A 120 -2.60 -6.79 -0.86
C THR A 120 -1.29 -6.04 -0.68
N HIS A 121 -0.30 -6.40 -1.49
CA HIS A 121 1.00 -5.75 -1.56
C HIS A 121 1.25 -5.22 -2.96
N GLU A 122 1.93 -4.07 -3.01
CA GLU A 122 2.38 -3.47 -4.26
C GLU A 122 3.92 -3.33 -4.23
N LEU A 123 4.57 -3.70 -5.32
CA LEU A 123 5.99 -3.41 -5.58
C LEU A 123 6.04 -2.25 -6.56
N PHE A 124 6.91 -1.28 -6.31
CA PHE A 124 7.04 -0.15 -7.23
C PHE A 124 8.45 0.44 -7.22
N TRP A 125 8.79 1.17 -8.27
CA TRP A 125 9.97 2.02 -8.31
C TRP A 125 9.67 3.35 -8.99
N GLY A 126 10.53 4.36 -8.72
CA GLY A 126 10.45 5.67 -9.31
C GLY A 126 9.18 6.43 -8.91
N PRO A 127 8.94 6.66 -7.60
CA PRO A 127 7.83 7.48 -7.16
C PRO A 127 7.98 8.92 -7.63
N HIS A 128 6.87 9.55 -7.96
CA HIS A 128 6.84 10.99 -8.21
C HIS A 128 7.13 11.75 -6.91
N THR A 129 7.99 12.74 -7.02
CA THR A 129 8.25 13.70 -5.95
C THR A 129 7.49 15.00 -6.18
N ASP A 130 7.13 15.67 -5.11
CA ASP A 130 6.53 16.99 -5.15
C ASP A 130 7.63 18.06 -5.17
N GLU A 131 7.49 19.09 -5.99
CA GLU A 131 8.38 20.24 -6.03
C GLU A 131 8.26 21.12 -4.77
N PHE A 132 7.13 21.05 -4.10
CA PHE A 132 6.88 21.78 -2.87
C PHE A 132 7.34 20.99 -1.65
N ALA A 133 8.08 21.67 -0.77
CA ALA A 133 8.48 21.08 0.50
C ALA A 133 7.28 20.67 1.35
N PHE A 134 7.46 19.63 2.17
CA PHE A 134 6.47 19.23 3.16
C PHE A 134 6.19 20.39 4.15
N ALA A 135 4.91 20.69 4.35
CA ALA A 135 4.44 21.70 5.29
C ALA A 135 3.29 21.13 6.13
N SER A 136 3.57 20.79 7.38
CA SER A 136 2.58 20.24 8.29
C SER A 136 1.53 21.26 8.69
N PRO A 137 0.24 20.95 8.58
CA PRO A 137 -0.82 21.83 9.12
C PRO A 137 -0.82 21.90 10.65
N ALA A 138 -0.29 20.89 11.34
CA ALA A 138 -0.16 20.84 12.80
C ALA A 138 1.20 21.33 13.32
N GLY A 139 2.07 21.90 12.45
CA GLY A 139 3.36 22.44 12.84
C GLY A 139 4.45 21.40 13.14
N VAL A 140 4.28 20.16 12.68
CA VAL A 140 5.32 19.11 12.76
C VAL A 140 6.47 19.50 11.83
N SER A 141 7.71 19.45 12.31
CA SER A 141 8.91 19.88 11.56
C SER A 141 9.29 18.92 10.42
N GLY A 142 8.82 17.66 10.45
CA GLY A 142 9.09 16.63 9.45
C GLY A 142 9.06 15.23 10.03
N PHE A 143 9.22 14.24 9.15
CA PHE A 143 9.28 12.82 9.48
C PHE A 143 10.61 12.22 9.00
N LEU A 144 11.12 11.22 9.71
CA LEU A 144 12.35 10.52 9.33
C LEU A 144 12.00 9.35 8.41
N THR A 145 12.04 9.59 7.10
CA THR A 145 11.63 8.61 6.08
C THR A 145 12.74 8.16 5.15
N GLU A 146 13.87 8.87 5.13
CA GLU A 146 14.92 8.72 4.10
C GLU A 146 15.57 7.33 4.05
N GLN A 147 15.69 6.62 5.18
CA GLN A 147 16.39 5.33 5.26
C GLN A 147 15.46 4.12 5.36
N VAL A 148 14.23 4.30 5.82
CA VAL A 148 13.31 3.20 6.17
C VAL A 148 11.90 3.41 5.62
N GLY A 149 11.69 4.40 4.78
CA GLY A 149 10.36 4.78 4.29
C GLY A 149 9.43 5.15 5.45
N MET A 150 8.18 4.72 5.39
CA MET A 150 7.18 4.98 6.44
C MET A 150 7.35 4.11 7.70
N GLY A 151 8.37 3.24 7.76
CA GLY A 151 8.61 2.35 8.88
C GLY A 151 7.86 1.03 8.75
N HIS A 152 6.82 0.79 9.57
CA HIS A 152 6.13 -0.50 9.65
C HIS A 152 4.65 -0.38 9.31
N VAL A 153 4.13 -1.44 8.66
CA VAL A 153 2.70 -1.68 8.52
C VAL A 153 2.37 -3.03 9.15
N CYS A 154 1.33 -3.05 10.01
CA CYS A 154 0.80 -4.29 10.56
C CYS A 154 -0.50 -4.62 9.82
N THR A 155 -0.52 -5.76 9.13
CA THR A 155 -1.73 -6.30 8.51
C THR A 155 -2.30 -7.41 9.37
N PRO A 156 -3.64 -7.54 9.50
CA PRO A 156 -4.24 -8.63 10.26
C PRO A 156 -3.97 -9.95 9.54
N CYS A 157 -3.24 -10.87 10.20
CA CYS A 157 -3.11 -12.24 9.71
C CYS A 157 -4.43 -12.97 9.90
N ARG A 158 -5.16 -13.28 8.85
CA ARG A 158 -6.24 -14.26 8.91
C ARG A 158 -5.59 -15.62 9.19
N ARG A 159 -5.94 -16.22 10.32
CA ARG A 159 -5.49 -17.58 10.65
C ARG A 159 -6.03 -18.51 9.57
N ALA A 160 -5.14 -19.13 8.79
CA ALA A 160 -5.55 -20.15 7.83
C ALA A 160 -6.35 -21.22 8.60
N GLU A 161 -7.61 -21.42 8.27
CA GLU A 161 -8.38 -22.53 8.81
C GLU A 161 -7.67 -23.82 8.38
N LYS A 162 -7.24 -24.62 9.34
CA LYS A 162 -6.71 -25.95 9.05
C LYS A 162 -7.79 -26.72 8.33
N PRO A 163 -7.50 -27.36 7.16
CA PRO A 163 -8.48 -28.19 6.51
C PRO A 163 -8.96 -29.23 7.51
N SER A 164 -10.29 -29.29 7.71
CA SER A 164 -10.93 -30.25 8.59
C SER A 164 -10.65 -31.66 8.07
N THR A 165 -9.78 -32.41 8.76
CA THR A 165 -9.57 -33.86 8.53
C THR A 165 -10.70 -34.65 9.17
N SER A 166 -11.94 -34.43 8.76
CA SER A 166 -13.07 -35.30 9.14
C SER A 166 -13.50 -36.19 7.98
N GLY A 167 -12.62 -37.09 7.56
CA GLY A 167 -12.88 -38.23 6.71
C GLY A 167 -12.74 -39.52 7.49
N ARG A 168 -13.51 -39.71 8.56
CA ARG A 168 -13.54 -41.00 9.24
C ARG A 168 -14.36 -41.97 8.41
N ALA A 169 -13.65 -42.81 7.64
CA ALA A 169 -14.22 -43.95 6.97
C ALA A 169 -14.94 -44.81 8.01
N ARG A 170 -16.26 -44.96 7.86
CA ARG A 170 -17.02 -46.02 8.53
C ARG A 170 -16.80 -47.30 7.74
N SER A 171 -15.98 -48.21 8.28
CA SER A 171 -15.94 -49.60 7.86
C SER A 171 -17.28 -50.26 8.21
N ALA A 172 -18.03 -50.68 7.19
CA ALA A 172 -19.14 -51.60 7.36
C ALA A 172 -18.56 -53.00 7.52
N SER A 173 -18.77 -53.60 8.67
CA SER A 173 -18.62 -55.03 8.89
C SER A 173 -19.99 -55.68 8.66
N SER A 174 -20.00 -56.73 7.83
CA SER A 174 -21.01 -57.79 7.85
C SER A 174 -20.32 -59.09 7.66
#